data_926db9bb7022f879c290bd379b1a2cc8
#
_entry.id   926db9bb7022f879c290bd379b1a2cc8
#
_cell.length_a   1.000
_cell.length_b   1.000
_cell.length_c   1.000
_cell.angle_alpha   90.00
_cell.angle_beta   90.00
_cell.angle_gamma   90.00
#
_symmetry.space_group_name_H-M   'P 1'
#
loop_
_entity.id
_entity.type
_entity.pdbx_description
1 polymer ?
#
loop_
_entity_poly.entity_id
_entity_poly.type
_entity_poly.pdbx_seq_one_letter_code
_entity_poly.pdbx_strand_id
1 'polypeptide(L)'
;IEKHKIGGLIRNANLIENYSLLEQNISGKTLAKKLEKKVKDRNIKTLFQNVKNIKPGNQILVKTNKKTLLTNYLVIATGTKARVLPKSVKIDKKANKNIYYEIADMPKQKNKTIAIIGAGDAGYDYALNLAKTNKILILNQNAKPKCNTTLLNRVIANQNITQVKNVKIKSIALAKKGIQVNTNKEPILADTIIVAIGREPNLPTTSKAILKNKNIFVIGDTVNDIYRQISITSADGVKTAMKIFKNYEQS
;
A
#
# COMPACT_ATOMS: atom_id res chain seq x y z
N ILE A 1 15.58 0.88 8.90
CA ILE A 1 14.83 2.16 8.98
C ILE A 1 13.42 1.90 8.51
N GLU A 2 12.42 2.33 9.25
CA GLU A 2 10.99 2.23 8.91
C GLU A 2 10.36 3.62 9.01
N LYS A 3 9.53 4.00 8.05
CA LYS A 3 8.92 5.33 8.04
C LYS A 3 7.81 5.47 9.07
N HIS A 4 6.97 4.44 9.23
CA HIS A 4 5.75 4.50 10.05
C HIS A 4 5.64 3.34 11.04
N LYS A 5 5.31 2.14 10.57
CA LYS A 5 5.05 0.95 11.38
C LYS A 5 5.54 -0.30 10.67
N ILE A 6 6.15 -1.21 11.42
CA ILE A 6 6.56 -2.53 10.91
C ILE A 6 5.36 -3.24 10.28
N GLY A 7 5.59 -3.91 9.15
CA GLY A 7 4.57 -4.60 8.38
C GLY A 7 3.98 -3.79 7.22
N GLY A 8 4.21 -2.47 7.17
CA GLY A 8 3.86 -1.63 6.02
C GLY A 8 2.49 -1.95 5.42
N LEU A 9 2.43 -2.19 4.13
CA LEU A 9 1.20 -2.42 3.35
C LEU A 9 0.45 -3.70 3.70
N ILE A 10 1.10 -4.69 4.30
CA ILE A 10 0.40 -5.90 4.78
C ILE A 10 -0.76 -5.53 5.72
N ARG A 11 -0.64 -4.42 6.47
CA ARG A 11 -1.68 -3.94 7.39
C ARG A 11 -3.02 -3.61 6.71
N ASN A 12 -3.03 -3.37 5.41
CA ASN A 12 -4.24 -3.08 4.64
C ASN A 12 -5.04 -4.33 4.29
N ALA A 13 -4.39 -5.49 4.17
CA ALA A 13 -5.04 -6.71 3.74
C ALA A 13 -6.14 -7.16 4.72
N ASN A 14 -7.33 -7.41 4.18
CA ASN A 14 -8.46 -7.94 4.94
C ASN A 14 -8.16 -9.38 5.36
N LEU A 15 -7.77 -10.21 4.38
CA LEU A 15 -7.52 -11.63 4.55
C LEU A 15 -6.32 -12.06 3.71
N ILE A 16 -5.39 -12.78 4.31
CA ILE A 16 -4.22 -13.35 3.65
C ILE A 16 -4.44 -14.85 3.55
N GLU A 17 -4.68 -15.34 2.33
CA GLU A 17 -4.98 -16.73 2.02
C GLU A 17 -3.90 -17.39 1.15
N ASN A 18 -3.03 -16.59 0.56
CA ASN A 18 -2.02 -16.99 -0.43
C ASN A 18 -0.60 -17.08 0.13
N TYR A 19 -0.45 -17.23 1.43
CA TYR A 19 0.83 -17.45 2.09
C TYR A 19 0.78 -18.74 2.89
N SER A 20 1.22 -19.83 2.29
CA SER A 20 1.04 -21.22 2.76
C SER A 20 1.60 -21.53 4.14
N LEU A 21 2.52 -20.70 4.66
CA LEU A 21 3.10 -20.90 6.01
C LEU A 21 2.27 -20.27 7.14
N LEU A 22 1.13 -19.70 6.83
CA LEU A 22 0.25 -19.09 7.82
C LEU A 22 -1.03 -19.89 7.98
N GLU A 23 -1.60 -19.80 9.18
CA GLU A 23 -2.97 -20.24 9.43
C GLU A 23 -3.94 -19.57 8.45
N GLN A 24 -4.94 -20.32 7.99
CA GLN A 24 -5.98 -19.77 7.13
C GLN A 24 -6.71 -18.61 7.83
N ASN A 25 -7.20 -17.66 7.02
CA ASN A 25 -8.02 -16.54 7.49
C ASN A 25 -7.29 -15.52 8.39
N ILE A 26 -5.97 -15.40 8.27
CA ILE A 26 -5.23 -14.38 9.02
C ILE A 26 -5.39 -13.00 8.39
N SER A 27 -5.70 -11.97 9.19
CA SER A 27 -5.74 -10.61 8.70
C SER A 27 -4.32 -10.02 8.54
N GLY A 28 -4.18 -9.07 7.62
CA GLY A 28 -2.91 -8.35 7.47
C GLY A 28 -2.45 -7.64 8.74
N LYS A 29 -3.39 -7.11 9.54
CA LYS A 29 -3.09 -6.52 10.85
C LYS A 29 -2.50 -7.55 11.82
N THR A 30 -3.03 -8.76 11.83
CA THR A 30 -2.55 -9.86 12.67
C THR A 30 -1.15 -10.30 12.24
N LEU A 31 -0.92 -10.46 10.93
CA LEU A 31 0.41 -10.78 10.42
C LEU A 31 1.43 -9.69 10.76
N ALA A 32 1.07 -8.43 10.55
CA ALA A 32 1.96 -7.31 10.88
C ALA A 32 2.35 -7.27 12.36
N LYS A 33 1.42 -7.60 13.28
CA LYS A 33 1.73 -7.76 14.71
C LYS A 33 2.70 -8.91 14.99
N LYS A 34 2.50 -10.07 14.31
CA LYS A 34 3.44 -11.21 14.41
C LYS A 34 4.86 -10.82 13.94
N LEU A 35 4.97 -10.06 12.84
CA LEU A 35 6.25 -9.56 12.34
C LEU A 35 6.90 -8.53 13.31
N GLU A 36 6.11 -7.61 13.83
CA GLU A 36 6.56 -6.62 14.81
C GLU A 36 7.12 -7.29 16.08
N LYS A 37 6.41 -8.32 16.58
CA LYS A 37 6.89 -9.14 17.70
C LYS A 37 8.21 -9.82 17.37
N LYS A 38 8.35 -10.47 16.21
CA LYS A 38 9.63 -11.10 15.79
C LYS A 38 10.79 -10.13 15.70
N VAL A 39 10.57 -8.90 15.21
CA VAL A 39 11.61 -7.85 15.18
C VAL A 39 12.06 -7.49 16.58
N LYS A 40 11.11 -7.35 17.51
CA LYS A 40 11.36 -7.04 18.92
C LYS A 40 12.08 -8.19 19.63
N ASP A 41 11.58 -9.42 19.51
CA ASP A 41 12.14 -10.62 20.20
C ASP A 41 13.60 -10.90 19.75
N ARG A 42 13.95 -10.50 18.52
CA ARG A 42 15.30 -10.64 17.98
C ARG A 42 16.18 -9.41 18.19
N ASN A 43 15.71 -8.43 18.96
CA ASN A 43 16.43 -7.18 19.25
C ASN A 43 16.93 -6.44 17.99
N ILE A 44 16.17 -6.53 16.87
CA ILE A 44 16.57 -5.86 15.62
C ILE A 44 16.41 -4.34 15.80
N LYS A 45 17.53 -3.62 15.75
CA LYS A 45 17.55 -2.17 15.88
C LYS A 45 16.70 -1.51 14.79
N THR A 46 15.62 -0.87 15.19
CA THR A 46 14.70 -0.20 14.28
C THR A 46 14.68 1.30 14.51
N LEU A 47 14.88 2.09 13.45
CA LEU A 47 14.81 3.54 13.48
C LEU A 47 13.55 3.99 12.76
N PHE A 48 12.60 4.58 13.48
CA PHE A 48 11.39 5.17 12.91
C PHE A 48 11.70 6.55 12.34
N GLN A 49 12.15 6.57 11.08
CA GLN A 49 12.62 7.76 10.38
C GLN A 49 12.31 7.64 8.88
N ASN A 50 12.18 8.78 8.21
CA ASN A 50 11.98 8.84 6.77
C ASN A 50 13.32 9.10 6.06
N VAL A 51 13.72 8.19 5.17
CA VAL A 51 14.89 8.39 4.30
C VAL A 51 14.55 9.47 3.26
N LYS A 52 15.38 10.50 3.21
CA LYS A 52 15.22 11.64 2.29
C LYS A 52 16.13 11.53 1.07
N ASN A 53 17.35 11.03 1.27
CA ASN A 53 18.35 10.94 0.21
C ASN A 53 19.32 9.81 0.49
N ILE A 54 19.86 9.23 -0.57
CA ILE A 54 20.90 8.21 -0.55
C ILE A 54 22.01 8.67 -1.50
N LYS A 55 23.26 8.70 -1.04
CA LYS A 55 24.43 9.01 -1.87
C LYS A 55 25.37 7.80 -1.88
N PRO A 56 25.70 7.23 -3.05
CA PRO A 56 26.69 6.16 -3.17
C PRO A 56 28.09 6.75 -2.97
N GLY A 57 29.01 5.95 -2.44
CA GLY A 57 30.40 6.28 -2.21
C GLY A 57 31.14 5.05 -1.71
N ASN A 58 32.37 5.17 -1.19
CA ASN A 58 33.08 4.09 -0.51
C ASN A 58 32.25 3.53 0.64
N GLN A 59 31.63 4.42 1.41
CA GLN A 59 30.48 4.09 2.24
C GLN A 59 29.22 4.77 1.70
N ILE A 60 28.09 4.09 1.84
CA ILE A 60 26.80 4.61 1.39
C ILE A 60 26.24 5.54 2.46
N LEU A 61 25.98 6.79 2.08
CA LEU A 61 25.40 7.79 2.97
C LEU A 61 23.88 7.79 2.84
N VAL A 62 23.19 7.52 3.96
CA VAL A 62 21.72 7.50 4.06
C VAL A 62 21.26 8.67 4.92
N LYS A 63 20.73 9.72 4.29
CA LYS A 63 20.17 10.90 4.98
C LYS A 63 18.70 10.67 5.31
N THR A 64 18.37 10.72 6.59
CA THR A 64 16.99 10.69 7.07
C THR A 64 16.51 12.11 7.44
N ASN A 65 15.25 12.21 7.89
CA ASN A 65 14.70 13.44 8.45
C ASN A 65 15.28 13.81 9.82
N LYS A 66 16.07 12.93 10.46
CA LYS A 66 16.66 13.17 11.80
C LYS A 66 18.17 13.15 11.81
N LYS A 67 18.81 12.27 11.03
CA LYS A 67 20.27 12.09 11.04
C LYS A 67 20.78 11.52 9.71
N THR A 68 22.09 11.55 9.57
CA THR A 68 22.82 10.87 8.50
C THR A 68 23.46 9.60 9.04
N LEU A 69 23.39 8.54 8.28
CA LEU A 69 23.97 7.22 8.58
C LEU A 69 24.93 6.84 7.46
N LEU A 70 25.99 6.14 7.83
CA LEU A 70 26.93 5.51 6.90
C LEU A 70 26.77 4.00 6.99
N THR A 71 26.87 3.32 5.85
CA THR A 71 26.80 1.86 5.78
C THR A 71 27.59 1.31 4.60
N ASN A 72 28.11 0.09 4.73
CA ASN A 72 28.79 -0.61 3.65
C ASN A 72 27.79 -1.29 2.69
N TYR A 73 26.64 -1.73 3.20
CA TYR A 73 25.58 -2.37 2.43
C TYR A 73 24.24 -1.71 2.71
N LEU A 74 23.41 -1.56 1.68
CA LEU A 74 22.09 -0.99 1.79
C LEU A 74 21.06 -1.85 1.08
N VAL A 75 19.99 -2.22 1.78
CA VAL A 75 18.83 -2.87 1.21
C VAL A 75 17.65 -1.87 1.16
N ILE A 76 17.15 -1.61 -0.03
CA ILE A 76 15.99 -0.74 -0.28
C ILE A 76 14.77 -1.63 -0.52
N ALA A 77 13.95 -1.79 0.50
CA ALA A 77 12.70 -2.58 0.51
C ALA A 77 11.50 -1.67 0.80
N THR A 78 11.44 -0.52 0.15
CA THR A 78 10.46 0.54 0.42
C THR A 78 9.08 0.28 -0.18
N GLY A 79 8.93 -0.83 -0.89
CA GLY A 79 7.66 -1.28 -1.43
C GLY A 79 7.08 -0.33 -2.47
N THR A 80 5.77 -0.11 -2.39
CA THR A 80 5.03 0.73 -3.33
C THR A 80 4.25 1.82 -2.60
N LYS A 81 3.86 2.86 -3.34
CA LYS A 81 2.90 3.87 -2.89
C LYS A 81 1.65 3.82 -3.77
N ALA A 82 0.52 4.23 -3.23
CA ALA A 82 -0.72 4.34 -4.00
C ALA A 82 -0.58 5.40 -5.10
N ARG A 83 -1.17 5.15 -6.26
CA ARG A 83 -1.34 6.16 -7.29
C ARG A 83 -2.40 7.16 -6.83
N VAL A 84 -2.10 8.44 -7.02
CA VAL A 84 -3.04 9.52 -6.75
C VAL A 84 -4.01 9.70 -7.93
N LEU A 85 -5.15 10.31 -7.68
CA LEU A 85 -6.08 10.67 -8.75
C LEU A 85 -5.41 11.57 -9.79
N PRO A 86 -5.72 11.41 -11.08
CA PRO A 86 -5.17 12.25 -12.14
C PRO A 86 -5.44 13.74 -11.88
N LYS A 87 -4.55 14.61 -12.32
CA LYS A 87 -4.70 16.08 -12.20
C LYS A 87 -5.96 16.62 -12.90
N SER A 88 -6.52 15.86 -13.86
CA SER A 88 -7.78 16.18 -14.52
C SER A 88 -8.99 16.07 -13.58
N VAL A 89 -8.89 15.32 -12.48
CA VAL A 89 -9.92 15.24 -11.44
C VAL A 89 -9.74 16.43 -10.49
N LYS A 90 -10.67 17.38 -10.55
CA LYS A 90 -10.66 18.55 -9.66
C LYS A 90 -11.05 18.12 -8.23
N ILE A 91 -10.20 18.39 -7.24
CA ILE A 91 -10.45 18.05 -5.84
C ILE A 91 -10.52 19.34 -5.02
N ASP A 92 -11.63 19.57 -4.33
CA ASP A 92 -11.73 20.64 -3.35
C ASP A 92 -10.75 20.37 -2.20
N LYS A 93 -9.95 21.37 -1.86
CA LYS A 93 -8.98 21.29 -0.76
C LYS A 93 -9.62 20.85 0.57
N LYS A 94 -10.84 21.29 0.83
CA LYS A 94 -11.58 20.91 2.04
C LYS A 94 -12.02 19.46 2.05
N ALA A 95 -12.19 18.82 0.89
CA ALA A 95 -12.54 17.42 0.77
C ALA A 95 -11.36 16.47 1.04
N ASN A 96 -10.11 16.94 0.91
CA ASN A 96 -8.91 16.12 1.04
C ASN A 96 -8.80 15.35 2.37
N LYS A 97 -9.31 15.92 3.46
CA LYS A 97 -9.28 15.28 4.78
C LYS A 97 -10.08 13.97 4.88
N ASN A 98 -10.97 13.74 3.93
CA ASN A 98 -11.83 12.57 3.87
C ASN A 98 -11.46 11.64 2.70
N ILE A 99 -10.33 11.87 2.02
CA ILE A 99 -9.82 11.05 0.93
C ILE A 99 -8.59 10.29 1.43
N TYR A 100 -8.64 8.97 1.36
CA TYR A 100 -7.59 8.07 1.81
C TYR A 100 -7.10 7.21 0.65
N TYR A 101 -5.83 6.81 0.72
CA TYR A 101 -5.19 5.92 -0.24
C TYR A 101 -4.86 4.57 0.37
N GLU A 102 -4.84 4.49 1.69
CA GLU A 102 -4.59 3.27 2.46
C GLU A 102 -5.63 3.17 3.59
N ILE A 103 -6.27 2.02 3.73
CA ILE A 103 -7.26 1.85 4.82
C ILE A 103 -6.61 1.82 6.21
N ALA A 104 -5.32 1.50 6.29
CA ALA A 104 -4.58 1.54 7.55
C ALA A 104 -4.41 2.95 8.11
N ASP A 105 -4.50 3.99 7.25
CA ASP A 105 -4.41 5.40 7.62
C ASP A 105 -5.79 6.03 7.92
N MET A 106 -6.86 5.31 7.57
CA MET A 106 -8.22 5.78 7.78
C MET A 106 -8.64 5.55 9.24
N PRO A 107 -9.30 6.53 9.89
CA PRO A 107 -9.89 6.33 11.20
C PRO A 107 -10.97 5.23 11.14
N LYS A 108 -11.15 4.51 12.24
CA LYS A 108 -12.24 3.53 12.32
C LYS A 108 -13.58 4.20 12.10
N GLN A 109 -14.37 3.64 11.20
CA GLN A 109 -15.71 4.13 10.86
C GLN A 109 -16.74 3.02 10.99
N LYS A 110 -17.96 3.39 11.39
CA LYS A 110 -19.14 2.52 11.45
C LYS A 110 -20.35 3.26 10.92
N ASN A 111 -21.26 2.53 10.30
CA ASN A 111 -22.52 3.06 9.76
C ASN A 111 -22.31 4.25 8.80
N LYS A 112 -21.23 4.18 8.02
CA LYS A 112 -20.86 5.19 7.03
C LYS A 112 -21.04 4.68 5.61
N THR A 113 -21.23 5.59 4.67
CA THR A 113 -21.12 5.30 3.24
C THR A 113 -19.71 5.62 2.77
N ILE A 114 -18.99 4.62 2.27
CA ILE A 114 -17.61 4.76 1.81
C ILE A 114 -17.56 4.49 0.32
N ALA A 115 -17.06 5.45 -0.46
CA ALA A 115 -16.84 5.26 -1.88
C ALA A 115 -15.39 4.79 -2.14
N ILE A 116 -15.23 3.68 -2.85
CA ILE A 116 -13.93 3.15 -3.26
C ILE A 116 -13.76 3.40 -4.76
N ILE A 117 -12.80 4.22 -5.13
CA ILE A 117 -12.46 4.51 -6.53
C ILE A 117 -11.43 3.48 -6.99
N GLY A 118 -11.85 2.56 -7.86
CA GLY A 118 -11.03 1.46 -8.39
C GLY A 118 -11.59 0.09 -8.07
N ALA A 119 -11.59 -0.78 -9.07
CA ALA A 119 -12.20 -2.12 -9.05
C ALA A 119 -11.17 -3.22 -9.36
N GLY A 120 -9.96 -3.08 -8.83
CA GLY A 120 -8.92 -4.12 -8.79
C GLY A 120 -8.94 -4.89 -7.47
N ASP A 121 -8.03 -5.87 -7.31
CA ASP A 121 -7.93 -6.72 -6.11
C ASP A 121 -7.89 -5.91 -4.81
N ALA A 122 -7.07 -4.85 -4.74
CA ALA A 122 -6.99 -4.01 -3.55
C ALA A 122 -8.31 -3.30 -3.22
N GLY A 123 -9.01 -2.76 -4.24
CA GLY A 123 -10.30 -2.11 -4.03
C GLY A 123 -11.37 -3.07 -3.50
N TYR A 124 -11.38 -4.29 -3.99
CA TYR A 124 -12.32 -5.33 -3.57
C TYR A 124 -12.00 -5.88 -2.18
N ASP A 125 -10.72 -6.10 -1.87
CA ASP A 125 -10.29 -6.50 -0.53
C ASP A 125 -10.64 -5.43 0.52
N TYR A 126 -10.41 -4.15 0.17
CA TYR A 126 -10.82 -3.01 1.01
C TYR A 126 -12.34 -2.95 1.21
N ALA A 127 -13.10 -3.18 0.14
CA ALA A 127 -14.57 -3.22 0.21
C ALA A 127 -15.05 -4.29 1.18
N LEU A 128 -14.55 -5.52 1.06
CA LEU A 128 -14.89 -6.63 1.96
C LEU A 128 -14.52 -6.36 3.42
N ASN A 129 -13.37 -5.71 3.65
CA ASN A 129 -12.94 -5.33 4.99
C ASN A 129 -13.90 -4.33 5.64
N LEU A 130 -14.27 -3.28 4.91
CA LEU A 130 -15.04 -2.15 5.41
C LEU A 130 -16.55 -2.42 5.44
N ALA A 131 -17.06 -3.30 4.58
CA ALA A 131 -18.46 -3.68 4.52
C ALA A 131 -18.97 -4.40 5.79
N LYS A 132 -18.08 -4.86 6.64
CA LYS A 132 -18.42 -5.44 7.94
C LYS A 132 -19.21 -4.47 8.85
N THR A 133 -19.03 -3.18 8.64
CA THR A 133 -19.66 -2.14 9.49
C THR A 133 -20.13 -0.91 8.72
N ASN A 134 -20.02 -0.88 7.39
CA ASN A 134 -20.33 0.26 6.56
C ASN A 134 -21.03 -0.14 5.27
N LYS A 135 -21.66 0.82 4.58
CA LYS A 135 -22.12 0.69 3.20
C LYS A 135 -21.01 1.09 2.24
N ILE A 136 -20.75 0.28 1.22
CA ILE A 136 -19.63 0.48 0.29
C ILE A 136 -20.14 0.68 -1.13
N LEU A 137 -19.61 1.70 -1.80
CA LEU A 137 -19.84 1.96 -3.21
C LEU A 137 -18.51 1.79 -3.97
N ILE A 138 -18.38 0.74 -4.77
CA ILE A 138 -17.19 0.54 -5.62
C ILE A 138 -17.43 1.25 -6.95
N LEU A 139 -16.62 2.26 -7.24
CA LEU A 139 -16.70 3.05 -8.46
C LEU A 139 -15.72 2.49 -9.49
N ASN A 140 -16.24 1.79 -10.49
CA ASN A 140 -15.46 1.19 -11.57
C ASN A 140 -15.55 2.01 -12.85
N GLN A 141 -14.40 2.45 -13.37
CA GLN A 141 -14.33 3.17 -14.65
C GLN A 141 -14.76 2.28 -15.84
N ASN A 142 -14.58 0.97 -15.72
CA ASN A 142 -14.87 0.00 -16.77
C ASN A 142 -16.16 -0.79 -16.47
N ALA A 143 -16.68 -1.46 -17.50
CA ALA A 143 -17.81 -2.37 -17.35
C ALA A 143 -17.45 -3.61 -16.52
N LYS A 144 -16.24 -4.16 -16.73
CA LYS A 144 -15.73 -5.33 -16.03
C LYS A 144 -14.68 -4.93 -14.98
N PRO A 145 -14.70 -5.52 -13.78
CA PRO A 145 -13.65 -5.31 -12.78
C PRO A 145 -12.34 -5.98 -13.21
N LYS A 146 -11.23 -5.49 -12.63
CA LYS A 146 -9.88 -6.08 -12.81
C LYS A 146 -9.44 -6.77 -11.52
N CYS A 147 -10.29 -7.61 -10.95
CA CYS A 147 -9.98 -8.39 -9.75
C CYS A 147 -10.10 -9.89 -10.02
N ASN A 148 -9.51 -10.70 -9.14
CA ASN A 148 -9.66 -12.15 -9.23
C ASN A 148 -11.10 -12.58 -8.93
N THR A 149 -11.49 -13.75 -9.45
CA THR A 149 -12.86 -14.27 -9.38
C THR A 149 -13.33 -14.51 -7.94
N THR A 150 -12.44 -14.94 -7.04
CA THR A 150 -12.79 -15.18 -5.64
C THR A 150 -13.23 -13.90 -4.94
N LEU A 151 -12.49 -12.80 -5.11
CA LEU A 151 -12.86 -11.50 -4.56
C LEU A 151 -14.16 -10.98 -5.18
N LEU A 152 -14.31 -11.13 -6.52
CA LEU A 152 -15.53 -10.73 -7.22
C LEU A 152 -16.76 -11.42 -6.65
N ASN A 153 -16.72 -12.75 -6.51
CA ASN A 153 -17.85 -13.54 -5.99
C ASN A 153 -18.20 -13.14 -4.54
N ARG A 154 -17.21 -12.91 -3.69
CA ARG A 154 -17.42 -12.44 -2.31
C ARG A 154 -18.07 -11.06 -2.25
N VAL A 155 -17.68 -10.16 -3.15
CA VAL A 155 -18.27 -8.81 -3.25
C VAL A 155 -19.70 -8.87 -3.76
N ILE A 156 -19.98 -9.69 -4.76
CA ILE A 156 -21.35 -9.89 -5.30
C ILE A 156 -22.29 -10.45 -4.23
N ALA A 157 -21.81 -11.37 -3.40
CA ALA A 157 -22.59 -11.97 -2.31
C ALA A 157 -22.81 -11.02 -1.10
N ASN A 158 -22.15 -9.86 -1.05
CA ASN A 158 -22.21 -8.97 0.10
C ASN A 158 -23.23 -7.84 -0.10
N GLN A 159 -24.32 -7.87 0.66
CA GLN A 159 -25.43 -6.90 0.56
C GLN A 159 -25.03 -5.45 0.93
N ASN A 160 -23.94 -5.25 1.65
CA ASN A 160 -23.44 -3.92 2.00
C ASN A 160 -22.55 -3.30 0.92
N ILE A 161 -22.33 -4.01 -0.22
CA ILE A 161 -21.45 -3.53 -1.29
C ILE A 161 -22.25 -3.36 -2.57
N THR A 162 -22.24 -2.14 -3.12
CA THR A 162 -22.81 -1.81 -4.41
C THR A 162 -21.70 -1.47 -5.41
N GLN A 163 -21.76 -2.06 -6.60
CA GLN A 163 -20.83 -1.78 -7.70
C GLN A 163 -21.46 -0.81 -8.71
N VAL A 164 -20.82 0.34 -8.90
CA VAL A 164 -21.21 1.33 -9.91
C VAL A 164 -20.22 1.27 -11.07
N LYS A 165 -20.65 0.73 -12.21
CA LYS A 165 -19.82 0.48 -13.40
C LYS A 165 -19.87 1.66 -14.37
N ASN A 166 -18.84 1.79 -15.23
CA ASN A 166 -18.70 2.82 -16.25
C ASN A 166 -18.76 4.25 -15.68
N VAL A 167 -18.08 4.45 -14.55
CA VAL A 167 -18.04 5.73 -13.83
C VAL A 167 -16.72 6.43 -14.07
N LYS A 168 -16.77 7.58 -14.74
CA LYS A 168 -15.62 8.50 -14.88
C LYS A 168 -15.75 9.63 -13.86
N ILE A 169 -14.78 9.74 -12.96
CA ILE A 169 -14.74 10.80 -11.94
C ILE A 169 -14.32 12.12 -12.61
N LYS A 170 -15.10 13.18 -12.41
CA LYS A 170 -14.82 14.53 -12.91
C LYS A 170 -14.25 15.43 -11.82
N SER A 171 -14.91 15.41 -10.65
CA SER A 171 -14.46 16.20 -9.50
C SER A 171 -14.92 15.60 -8.17
N ILE A 172 -14.28 16.02 -7.09
CA ILE A 172 -14.63 15.67 -5.72
C ILE A 172 -14.74 16.97 -4.94
N ALA A 173 -15.89 17.20 -4.31
CA ALA A 173 -16.18 18.40 -3.55
C ALA A 173 -16.74 18.07 -2.18
N LEU A 174 -16.61 19.01 -1.23
CA LEU A 174 -17.28 18.93 0.04
C LEU A 174 -18.78 19.20 -0.18
N ALA A 175 -19.63 18.37 0.40
CA ALA A 175 -21.08 18.54 0.41
C ALA A 175 -21.59 18.98 1.80
N LYS A 176 -22.86 19.36 1.91
CA LYS A 176 -23.48 19.67 3.22
C LYS A 176 -23.32 18.51 4.22
N LYS A 177 -23.43 17.27 3.71
CA LYS A 177 -23.15 16.05 4.48
C LYS A 177 -22.17 15.18 3.69
N GLY A 178 -20.92 15.07 4.19
CA GLY A 178 -19.90 14.23 3.56
C GLY A 178 -19.22 14.84 2.33
N ILE A 179 -19.00 14.01 1.32
CA ILE A 179 -18.31 14.36 0.08
C ILE A 179 -19.18 13.98 -1.11
N GLN A 180 -19.20 14.83 -2.11
CA GLN A 180 -19.82 14.57 -3.40
C GLN A 180 -18.76 14.23 -4.45
N VAL A 181 -18.92 13.08 -5.07
CA VAL A 181 -18.13 12.65 -6.24
C VAL A 181 -18.94 12.93 -7.48
N ASN A 182 -18.55 13.93 -8.26
CA ASN A 182 -19.18 14.25 -9.53
C ASN A 182 -18.61 13.34 -10.62
N THR A 183 -19.50 12.74 -11.37
CA THR A 183 -19.16 11.72 -12.38
C THR A 183 -19.74 12.08 -13.76
N ASN A 184 -19.57 11.18 -14.72
CA ASN A 184 -20.30 11.21 -16.00
C ASN A 184 -21.75 10.74 -15.87
N LYS A 185 -22.16 10.30 -14.69
CA LYS A 185 -23.53 9.92 -14.29
C LYS A 185 -23.97 10.81 -13.14
N GLU A 186 -25.00 10.39 -12.42
CA GLU A 186 -25.47 11.10 -11.22
C GLU A 186 -24.34 11.26 -10.17
N PRO A 187 -24.32 12.37 -9.44
CA PRO A 187 -23.40 12.59 -8.35
C PRO A 187 -23.56 11.52 -7.26
N ILE A 188 -22.45 11.09 -6.67
CA ILE A 188 -22.42 10.08 -5.63
C ILE A 188 -22.03 10.75 -4.32
N LEU A 189 -22.85 10.56 -3.29
CA LEU A 189 -22.58 11.07 -1.94
C LEU A 189 -21.94 9.95 -1.09
N ALA A 190 -20.89 10.29 -0.37
CA ALA A 190 -20.21 9.41 0.58
C ALA A 190 -19.66 10.19 1.78
N ASP A 191 -19.45 9.52 2.90
CA ASP A 191 -18.78 10.12 4.06
C ASP A 191 -17.25 10.16 3.85
N THR A 192 -16.71 9.18 3.15
CA THR A 192 -15.27 8.98 2.95
C THR A 192 -15.00 8.38 1.58
N ILE A 193 -13.87 8.72 1.00
CA ILE A 193 -13.38 8.16 -0.25
C ILE A 193 -12.08 7.40 -0.01
N ILE A 194 -11.97 6.22 -0.62
CA ILE A 194 -10.71 5.47 -0.73
C ILE A 194 -10.33 5.38 -2.21
N VAL A 195 -9.10 5.73 -2.52
CA VAL A 195 -8.56 5.68 -3.88
C VAL A 195 -7.69 4.44 -4.03
N ALA A 196 -8.16 3.47 -4.82
CA ALA A 196 -7.53 2.17 -5.06
C ALA A 196 -7.29 1.91 -6.56
N ILE A 197 -6.69 2.89 -7.27
CA ILE A 197 -6.49 2.88 -8.72
C ILE A 197 -5.13 2.31 -9.17
N GLY A 198 -4.48 1.58 -8.29
CA GLY A 198 -3.19 0.95 -8.53
C GLY A 198 -2.06 1.54 -7.70
N ARG A 199 -0.88 1.01 -7.92
CA ARG A 199 0.31 1.33 -7.12
C ARG A 199 1.52 1.53 -8.03
N GLU A 200 2.50 2.28 -7.54
CA GLU A 200 3.78 2.50 -8.22
C GLU A 200 4.95 2.28 -7.26
N PRO A 201 6.15 1.92 -7.74
CA PRO A 201 7.33 1.77 -6.90
C PRO A 201 7.60 2.99 -6.02
N ASN A 202 7.93 2.75 -4.76
CA ASN A 202 8.24 3.82 -3.81
C ASN A 202 9.76 3.90 -3.56
N LEU A 203 10.50 4.33 -4.57
CA LEU A 203 11.94 4.55 -4.44
C LEU A 203 12.23 5.90 -3.77
N PRO A 204 13.19 5.97 -2.84
CA PRO A 204 13.73 7.24 -2.37
C PRO A 204 14.27 8.06 -3.55
N THR A 205 14.33 9.38 -3.42
CA THR A 205 14.98 10.24 -4.42
C THR A 205 16.45 9.83 -4.54
N THR A 206 16.81 9.27 -5.68
CA THR A 206 18.14 8.69 -5.90
C THR A 206 18.61 9.02 -7.30
N SER A 207 19.93 9.15 -7.49
CA SER A 207 20.52 9.18 -8.82
C SER A 207 20.52 7.78 -9.45
N LYS A 208 20.53 7.67 -10.78
CA LYS A 208 20.70 6.38 -11.49
C LYS A 208 21.97 5.63 -11.06
N ALA A 209 22.97 6.33 -10.53
CA ALA A 209 24.21 5.76 -9.99
C ALA A 209 23.97 4.80 -8.82
N ILE A 210 22.91 4.98 -8.03
CA ILE A 210 22.56 4.08 -6.91
C ILE A 210 22.23 2.68 -7.41
N LEU A 211 21.51 2.56 -8.51
CA LEU A 211 21.12 1.26 -9.07
C LEU A 211 22.31 0.49 -9.66
N LYS A 212 23.44 1.16 -9.89
CA LYS A 212 24.70 0.55 -10.39
C LYS A 212 25.67 0.17 -9.26
N ASN A 213 25.42 0.59 -8.02
CA ASN A 213 26.30 0.28 -6.91
C ASN A 213 26.08 -1.16 -6.43
N LYS A 214 27.13 -2.00 -6.47
CA LYS A 214 27.09 -3.43 -6.13
C LYS A 214 26.68 -3.74 -4.68
N ASN A 215 26.78 -2.76 -3.80
CA ASN A 215 26.46 -2.89 -2.39
C ASN A 215 25.06 -2.32 -2.04
N ILE A 216 24.28 -1.87 -3.06
CA ILE A 216 22.90 -1.40 -2.89
C ILE A 216 21.97 -2.39 -3.57
N PHE A 217 21.06 -2.97 -2.80
CA PHE A 217 20.07 -3.95 -3.24
C PHE A 217 18.68 -3.35 -3.18
N VAL A 218 17.97 -3.37 -4.31
CA VAL A 218 16.55 -2.97 -4.35
C VAL A 218 15.73 -4.24 -4.49
N ILE A 219 14.78 -4.46 -3.57
CA ILE A 219 14.05 -5.73 -3.44
C ILE A 219 12.57 -5.53 -3.14
N GLY A 220 11.82 -6.62 -3.21
CA GLY A 220 10.41 -6.66 -2.85
C GLY A 220 9.51 -5.95 -3.87
N ASP A 221 8.35 -5.50 -3.41
CA ASP A 221 7.32 -4.87 -4.27
C ASP A 221 7.81 -3.65 -5.06
N THR A 222 8.97 -3.10 -4.69
CA THR A 222 9.62 -2.00 -5.39
C THR A 222 10.06 -2.40 -6.80
N VAL A 223 10.44 -3.68 -7.02
CA VAL A 223 10.99 -4.20 -8.28
C VAL A 223 10.16 -5.33 -8.90
N ASN A 224 9.22 -5.92 -8.16
CA ASN A 224 8.48 -7.12 -8.59
C ASN A 224 7.25 -6.84 -9.46
N ASP A 225 7.12 -5.63 -10.00
CA ASP A 225 6.04 -5.21 -10.90
C ASP A 225 4.64 -5.73 -10.49
N ILE A 226 4.06 -6.68 -11.25
CA ILE A 226 2.75 -7.29 -10.95
C ILE A 226 2.85 -8.45 -9.95
N TYR A 227 4.04 -9.01 -9.71
CA TYR A 227 4.26 -10.20 -8.85
C TYR A 227 4.51 -9.81 -7.39
N ARG A 228 3.63 -8.98 -6.81
CA ARG A 228 3.73 -8.43 -5.45
C ARG A 228 3.08 -9.36 -4.45
N GLN A 229 3.82 -10.37 -3.99
CA GLN A 229 3.35 -11.39 -3.05
C GLN A 229 4.29 -11.50 -1.84
N ILE A 230 3.74 -11.84 -0.67
CA ILE A 230 4.52 -12.00 0.56
C ILE A 230 5.64 -13.03 0.37
N SER A 231 5.35 -14.16 -0.26
CA SER A 231 6.33 -15.22 -0.53
C SER A 231 7.49 -14.72 -1.39
N ILE A 232 7.21 -13.97 -2.45
CA ILE A 232 8.22 -13.43 -3.37
C ILE A 232 9.10 -12.42 -2.62
N THR A 233 8.51 -11.47 -1.91
CA THR A 233 9.27 -10.46 -1.16
C THR A 233 10.07 -11.06 -0.02
N SER A 234 9.58 -12.14 0.60
CA SER A 234 10.33 -12.88 1.63
C SER A 234 11.55 -13.59 1.03
N ALA A 235 11.39 -14.23 -0.14
CA ALA A 235 12.48 -14.88 -0.87
C ALA A 235 13.56 -13.86 -1.32
N ASP A 236 13.14 -12.68 -1.79
CA ASP A 236 14.06 -11.58 -2.12
C ASP A 236 14.91 -11.18 -0.90
N GLY A 237 14.28 -11.09 0.27
CA GLY A 237 14.97 -10.77 1.53
C GLY A 237 16.03 -11.81 1.88
N VAL A 238 15.68 -13.10 1.85
CA VAL A 238 16.62 -14.22 2.13
C VAL A 238 17.77 -14.22 1.13
N LYS A 239 17.48 -14.18 -0.17
CA LYS A 239 18.49 -14.15 -1.24
C LYS A 239 19.46 -12.97 -1.07
N THR A 240 18.96 -11.81 -0.71
CA THR A 240 19.77 -10.61 -0.53
C THR A 240 20.67 -10.73 0.70
N ALA A 241 20.16 -11.26 1.82
CA ALA A 241 20.94 -11.50 3.03
C ALA A 241 22.10 -12.46 2.72
N MET A 242 21.86 -13.55 1.99
CA MET A 242 22.91 -14.49 1.58
C MET A 242 23.97 -13.84 0.70
N LYS A 243 23.58 -12.96 -0.24
CA LYS A 243 24.54 -12.21 -1.08
C LYS A 243 25.40 -11.26 -0.26
N ILE A 244 24.81 -10.53 0.68
CA ILE A 244 25.56 -9.61 1.56
C ILE A 244 26.54 -10.38 2.43
N PHE A 245 26.10 -11.51 2.99
CA PHE A 245 26.96 -12.35 3.82
C PHE A 245 28.17 -12.86 3.04
N LYS A 246 27.96 -13.41 1.83
CA LYS A 246 29.04 -13.86 0.95
C LYS A 246 30.03 -12.75 0.60
N ASN A 247 29.54 -11.54 0.28
CA ASN A 247 30.40 -10.40 -0.04
C ASN A 247 31.20 -9.93 1.18
N TYR A 248 30.62 -10.04 2.38
CA TYR A 248 31.29 -9.66 3.64
C TYR A 248 32.42 -10.63 4.00
N GLU A 249 32.25 -11.95 3.77
CA GLU A 249 33.31 -12.94 4.01
C GLU A 249 34.49 -12.84 3.04
N GLN A 250 34.30 -12.19 1.87
CA GLN A 250 35.31 -12.02 0.83
C GLN A 250 36.01 -10.65 0.91
N SER A 251 35.60 -9.76 1.81
CA SER A 251 36.16 -8.41 1.99
C SER A 251 37.05 -8.31 3.23
#